data_68bc0dd85cdf6a0551988822f57c7f22
#
_entry.id   68bc0dd85cdf6a0551988822f57c7f22
#
_cell.length_a   1.000
_cell.length_b   1.000
_cell.length_c   1.000
_cell.angle_alpha   90.00
_cell.angle_beta   90.00
_cell.angle_gamma   90.00
#
_symmetry.space_group_name_H-M   'P 1'
#
loop_
_entity.id
_entity.type
_entity.pdbx_description
1 polymer ?
#
loop_
_entity_poly.entity_id
_entity_poly.type
_entity_poly.pdbx_seq_one_letter_code
_entity_poly.pdbx_strand_id
1 'polypeptide(L)'
;MKTKFLLLFIFVISHISVNAQMDDKFYYPSKKLQPIDWSSYEELKYNIENDTITALIMKPKLKPKGTIFYFHGAGGNLTYYFPLAKVLLENNLQVVMIDFRGYGKSTGIPTHNNISKDGKKIFDMLLEREEIKNTKKIIYGISIGTQVATLLAKNYQDKINGLILEGAMSSFTDIAIFNTPQFKDYLEKNYISPYSAKEDIKDINKILKLIVHSKEDKDVPFTQGKIVFNNASEPKEFLEFKGEHLYALKYEKEKILQKIDKMINIEENGRND
;
A
#
# COMPACT_ATOMS: atom_id res chain seq x y z
N MET A 1 -31.09 -39.89 -15.87
CA MET A 1 -31.14 -38.42 -15.74
C MET A 1 -30.39 -37.89 -14.53
N LYS A 2 -29.33 -38.57 -14.06
CA LYS A 2 -28.55 -38.17 -12.85
C LYS A 2 -27.09 -37.75 -13.12
N THR A 3 -26.62 -37.85 -14.37
CA THR A 3 -25.19 -37.62 -14.70
C THR A 3 -24.85 -36.20 -15.21
N LYS A 4 -25.85 -35.37 -15.54
CA LYS A 4 -25.61 -34.02 -16.06
C LYS A 4 -25.44 -32.94 -14.97
N PHE A 5 -25.88 -33.21 -13.73
CA PHE A 5 -25.76 -32.25 -12.61
C PHE A 5 -24.37 -32.23 -11.96
N LEU A 6 -23.61 -33.32 -12.04
CA LEU A 6 -22.28 -33.44 -11.42
C LEU A 6 -21.21 -32.67 -12.19
N LEU A 7 -21.34 -32.53 -13.52
CA LEU A 7 -20.38 -31.81 -14.36
C LEU A 7 -20.45 -30.28 -14.21
N LEU A 8 -21.65 -29.76 -13.88
CA LEU A 8 -21.81 -28.29 -13.71
C LEU A 8 -21.20 -27.81 -12.37
N PHE A 9 -21.21 -28.66 -11.34
CA PHE A 9 -20.67 -28.34 -10.02
C PHE A 9 -19.12 -28.35 -10.00
N ILE A 10 -18.49 -29.20 -10.81
CA ILE A 10 -17.02 -29.28 -10.93
C ILE A 10 -16.48 -28.05 -11.66
N PHE A 11 -17.23 -27.47 -12.61
CA PHE A 11 -16.78 -26.29 -13.37
C PHE A 11 -16.81 -24.99 -12.55
N VAL A 12 -17.73 -24.86 -11.60
CA VAL A 12 -17.83 -23.70 -10.71
C VAL A 12 -16.72 -23.73 -9.65
N ILE A 13 -16.37 -24.91 -9.13
CA ILE A 13 -15.29 -25.08 -8.12
C ILE A 13 -13.91 -24.80 -8.75
N SER A 14 -13.68 -25.12 -10.01
CA SER A 14 -12.39 -24.88 -10.67
C SER A 14 -12.08 -23.40 -10.89
N HIS A 15 -13.07 -22.53 -11.06
CA HIS A 15 -12.86 -21.09 -11.24
C HIS A 15 -12.55 -20.36 -9.93
N ILE A 16 -13.08 -20.82 -8.80
CA ILE A 16 -12.77 -20.25 -7.48
C ILE A 16 -11.36 -20.64 -7.04
N SER A 17 -10.89 -21.81 -7.42
CA SER A 17 -9.56 -22.33 -7.03
C SER A 17 -8.40 -21.61 -7.74
N VAL A 18 -8.57 -21.15 -8.97
CA VAL A 18 -7.49 -20.55 -9.76
C VAL A 18 -7.12 -19.14 -9.23
N ASN A 19 -8.09 -18.33 -8.82
CA ASN A 19 -7.82 -16.99 -8.29
C ASN A 19 -7.18 -17.05 -6.89
N ALA A 20 -7.60 -17.95 -6.02
CA ALA A 20 -7.01 -18.13 -4.70
C ALA A 20 -5.57 -18.71 -4.78
N GLN A 21 -5.25 -19.46 -5.83
CA GLN A 21 -3.95 -20.09 -6.02
C GLN A 21 -2.86 -19.12 -6.51
N MET A 22 -3.22 -17.93 -7.00
CA MET A 22 -2.24 -16.92 -7.45
C MET A 22 -1.87 -15.92 -6.34
N ASP A 23 -2.75 -15.68 -5.36
CA ASP A 23 -2.49 -14.71 -4.28
C ASP A 23 -1.26 -15.09 -3.46
N ASP A 24 -1.00 -16.38 -3.22
CA ASP A 24 0.16 -16.88 -2.49
C ASP A 24 1.51 -16.55 -3.15
N LYS A 25 1.52 -16.21 -4.44
CA LYS A 25 2.72 -15.80 -5.18
C LYS A 25 3.11 -14.33 -4.93
N PHE A 26 2.27 -13.57 -4.26
CA PHE A 26 2.50 -12.14 -4.02
C PHE A 26 2.89 -11.83 -2.57
N TYR A 27 2.67 -12.74 -1.64
CA TYR A 27 2.81 -12.47 -0.21
C TYR A 27 3.81 -13.42 0.43
N TYR A 28 4.83 -12.84 1.07
CA TYR A 28 5.93 -13.57 1.72
C TYR A 28 6.03 -13.18 3.20
N PRO A 29 5.01 -13.51 4.02
CA PRO A 29 4.95 -13.09 5.42
C PRO A 29 6.03 -13.75 6.27
N SER A 30 6.62 -12.98 7.18
CA SER A 30 7.50 -13.48 8.22
C SER A 30 6.91 -13.22 9.59
N LYS A 31 6.94 -14.21 10.47
CA LYS A 31 6.59 -14.08 11.89
C LYS A 31 7.77 -13.61 12.76
N LYS A 32 9.00 -13.63 12.21
CA LYS A 32 10.19 -13.14 12.88
C LYS A 32 10.16 -11.62 12.93
N LEU A 33 10.11 -11.07 14.13
CA LEU A 33 10.13 -9.61 14.34
C LEU A 33 11.57 -9.09 14.37
N GLN A 34 11.79 -7.91 13.82
CA GLN A 34 13.03 -7.16 13.96
C GLN A 34 12.90 -6.19 15.16
N PRO A 35 14.01 -5.83 15.82
CA PRO A 35 14.00 -4.82 16.88
C PRO A 35 13.49 -3.47 16.36
N ILE A 36 12.64 -2.81 17.16
CA ILE A 36 12.21 -1.44 16.95
C ILE A 36 12.94 -0.55 17.94
N ASP A 37 13.93 0.18 17.46
CA ASP A 37 14.67 1.17 18.25
C ASP A 37 13.92 2.52 18.26
N TRP A 38 12.75 2.52 18.89
CA TRP A 38 11.90 3.69 19.08
C TRP A 38 11.03 3.50 20.30
N SER A 39 11.14 4.39 21.28
CA SER A 39 10.50 4.21 22.59
C SER A 39 9.03 4.65 22.63
N SER A 40 8.61 5.52 21.73
CA SER A 40 7.25 6.09 21.72
C SER A 40 6.38 5.45 20.63
N TYR A 41 5.85 4.25 20.91
CA TYR A 41 4.86 3.62 20.05
C TYR A 41 3.78 2.89 20.85
N GLU A 42 2.63 2.76 20.26
CA GLU A 42 1.49 1.98 20.72
C GLU A 42 1.21 0.83 19.74
N GLU A 43 1.12 -0.39 20.26
CA GLU A 43 0.68 -1.55 19.47
C GLU A 43 -0.83 -1.70 19.58
N LEU A 44 -1.50 -1.72 18.45
CA LEU A 44 -2.94 -1.88 18.31
C LEU A 44 -3.26 -3.25 17.72
N LYS A 45 -4.38 -3.83 18.17
CA LYS A 45 -4.92 -5.08 17.64
C LYS A 45 -6.36 -4.87 17.24
N TYR A 46 -6.65 -5.12 15.97
CA TYR A 46 -7.97 -5.01 15.38
C TYR A 46 -8.51 -6.39 15.07
N ASN A 47 -9.61 -6.77 15.70
CA ASN A 47 -10.31 -8.02 15.37
C ASN A 47 -11.19 -7.78 14.14
N ILE A 48 -10.86 -8.46 13.05
CA ILE A 48 -11.59 -8.38 11.79
C ILE A 48 -11.99 -9.80 11.38
N GLU A 49 -13.30 -10.08 11.42
CA GLU A 49 -13.83 -11.42 11.24
C GLU A 49 -13.23 -12.39 12.29
N ASN A 50 -12.53 -13.43 11.87
CA ASN A 50 -11.90 -14.42 12.73
C ASN A 50 -10.41 -14.15 12.97
N ASP A 51 -9.88 -13.04 12.45
CA ASP A 51 -8.46 -12.72 12.48
C ASP A 51 -8.16 -11.45 13.26
N THR A 52 -6.95 -11.34 13.73
CA THR A 52 -6.41 -10.15 14.39
C THR A 52 -5.39 -9.48 13.49
N ILE A 53 -5.56 -8.20 13.22
CA ILE A 53 -4.61 -7.38 12.46
C ILE A 53 -3.89 -6.44 13.41
N THR A 54 -2.58 -6.43 13.35
CA THR A 54 -1.72 -5.59 14.20
C THR A 54 -1.33 -4.32 13.47
N ALA A 55 -1.38 -3.20 14.18
CA ALA A 55 -0.84 -1.93 13.71
C ALA A 55 0.03 -1.29 14.81
N LEU A 56 0.95 -0.44 14.42
CA LEU A 56 1.74 0.40 15.32
C LEU A 56 1.45 1.87 15.04
N ILE A 57 1.17 2.64 16.08
CA ILE A 57 1.22 4.11 16.01
C ILE A 57 2.51 4.54 16.67
N MET A 58 3.40 5.14 15.90
CA MET A 58 4.69 5.65 16.38
C MET A 58 4.68 7.17 16.38
N LYS A 59 5.00 7.77 17.51
CA LYS A 59 4.99 9.23 17.70
C LYS A 59 6.42 9.76 17.62
N PRO A 60 6.65 10.88 16.92
CA PRO A 60 7.95 11.57 16.93
C PRO A 60 8.23 12.18 18.29
N LYS A 61 9.47 12.63 18.51
CA LYS A 61 9.89 13.27 19.78
C LYS A 61 9.22 14.64 20.00
N LEU A 62 8.91 15.35 18.95
CA LEU A 62 8.23 16.66 18.99
C LEU A 62 6.78 16.50 18.50
N LYS A 63 6.00 17.60 18.56
CA LYS A 63 4.65 17.64 18.04
C LYS A 63 4.64 17.22 16.56
N PRO A 64 3.80 16.24 16.18
CA PRO A 64 3.74 15.78 14.79
C PRO A 64 3.33 16.90 13.84
N LYS A 65 4.01 17.03 12.71
CA LYS A 65 3.59 17.88 11.57
C LYS A 65 2.38 17.27 10.82
N GLY A 66 2.31 15.93 10.80
CA GLY A 66 1.27 15.16 10.14
C GLY A 66 1.41 13.67 10.45
N THR A 67 0.50 12.87 9.92
CA THR A 67 0.45 11.42 10.08
C THR A 67 0.67 10.73 8.73
N ILE A 68 1.62 9.80 8.69
CA ILE A 68 1.88 8.94 7.54
C ILE A 68 1.28 7.56 7.81
N PHE A 69 0.34 7.13 6.98
CA PHE A 69 -0.15 5.76 6.95
C PHE A 69 0.73 4.94 6.00
N TYR A 70 1.55 4.06 6.57
CA TYR A 70 2.59 3.36 5.85
C TYR A 70 2.18 1.91 5.58
N PHE A 71 2.07 1.54 4.30
CA PHE A 71 1.72 0.21 3.82
C PHE A 71 2.95 -0.48 3.24
N HIS A 72 3.38 -1.56 3.87
CA HIS A 72 4.63 -2.24 3.61
C HIS A 72 4.64 -3.10 2.32
N GLY A 73 5.84 -3.58 1.94
CA GLY A 73 6.06 -4.44 0.79
C GLY A 73 5.69 -5.91 1.03
N ALA A 74 5.98 -6.77 0.04
CA ALA A 74 5.57 -8.18 0.01
C ALA A 74 6.29 -9.06 1.03
N GLY A 75 7.54 -8.77 1.39
CA GLY A 75 8.36 -9.62 2.25
C GLY A 75 8.39 -9.16 3.71
N GLY A 76 8.60 -10.07 4.64
CA GLY A 76 8.86 -9.75 6.05
C GLY A 76 7.60 -9.43 6.86
N ASN A 77 7.57 -8.29 7.51
CA ASN A 77 6.46 -7.69 8.26
C ASN A 77 6.80 -6.22 8.55
N LEU A 78 5.91 -5.45 9.18
CA LEU A 78 6.11 -4.02 9.45
C LEU A 78 7.46 -3.70 10.11
N THR A 79 8.01 -4.60 10.97
CA THR A 79 9.27 -4.33 11.67
C THR A 79 10.49 -4.33 10.76
N TYR A 80 10.43 -5.02 9.60
CA TYR A 80 11.49 -4.98 8.58
C TYR A 80 11.57 -3.62 7.88
N TYR A 81 10.45 -2.90 7.81
CA TYR A 81 10.35 -1.58 7.20
C TYR A 81 10.48 -0.44 8.21
N PHE A 82 10.66 -0.75 9.50
CA PHE A 82 10.88 0.26 10.55
C PHE A 82 12.04 1.20 10.24
N PRO A 83 13.19 0.77 9.67
CA PRO A 83 14.27 1.70 9.32
C PRO A 83 13.83 2.83 8.38
N LEU A 84 12.90 2.58 7.46
CA LEU A 84 12.31 3.59 6.58
C LEU A 84 11.35 4.51 7.35
N ALA A 85 10.49 3.93 8.19
CA ALA A 85 9.58 4.68 9.05
C ALA A 85 10.34 5.57 10.03
N LYS A 86 11.50 5.14 10.55
CA LYS A 86 12.36 5.91 11.44
C LYS A 86 12.80 7.24 10.83
N VAL A 87 13.11 7.26 9.53
CA VAL A 87 13.44 8.51 8.81
C VAL A 87 12.29 9.53 8.91
N LEU A 88 11.05 9.08 8.78
CA LEU A 88 9.87 9.94 8.87
C LEU A 88 9.65 10.44 10.30
N LEU A 89 9.81 9.56 11.29
CA LEU A 89 9.72 9.89 12.73
C LEU A 89 10.76 10.94 13.15
N GLU A 90 12.00 10.79 12.71
CA GLU A 90 13.09 11.73 12.95
C GLU A 90 12.82 13.12 12.33
N ASN A 91 11.91 13.20 11.36
CA ASN A 91 11.47 14.45 10.72
C ASN A 91 10.10 14.94 11.22
N ASN A 92 9.74 14.57 12.45
CA ASN A 92 8.53 15.01 13.16
C ASN A 92 7.22 14.59 12.46
N LEU A 93 7.20 13.45 11.81
CA LEU A 93 5.99 12.83 11.27
C LEU A 93 5.56 11.67 12.18
N GLN A 94 4.31 11.61 12.56
CA GLN A 94 3.71 10.42 13.17
C GLN A 94 3.58 9.35 12.11
N VAL A 95 3.91 8.10 12.42
CA VAL A 95 3.82 6.99 11.47
C VAL A 95 2.90 5.92 12.01
N VAL A 96 1.92 5.54 11.21
CA VAL A 96 1.04 4.40 11.45
C VAL A 96 1.44 3.30 10.48
N MET A 97 1.92 2.18 11.01
CA MET A 97 2.28 0.99 10.21
C MET A 97 1.28 -0.12 10.49
N ILE A 98 0.82 -0.79 9.45
CA ILE A 98 -0.16 -1.87 9.54
C ILE A 98 0.45 -3.14 8.97
N ASP A 99 0.50 -4.22 9.77
CA ASP A 99 0.84 -5.55 9.26
C ASP A 99 -0.34 -6.12 8.47
N PHE A 100 -0.10 -6.52 7.24
CA PHE A 100 -1.12 -7.23 6.47
C PHE A 100 -1.51 -8.54 7.17
N ARG A 101 -2.70 -9.05 6.86
CA ARG A 101 -3.17 -10.35 7.33
C ARG A 101 -2.08 -11.41 7.09
N GLY A 102 -1.77 -12.24 8.10
CA GLY A 102 -0.72 -13.24 8.05
C GLY A 102 0.71 -12.75 8.32
N TYR A 103 0.97 -11.44 8.33
CA TYR A 103 2.30 -10.87 8.59
C TYR A 103 2.54 -10.60 10.07
N GLY A 104 3.78 -10.67 10.52
CA GLY A 104 4.20 -10.32 11.87
C GLY A 104 3.31 -10.92 12.95
N LYS A 105 2.65 -10.07 13.73
CA LYS A 105 1.70 -10.47 14.77
C LYS A 105 0.26 -10.60 14.26
N SER A 106 -0.04 -10.19 13.01
CA SER A 106 -1.36 -10.39 12.39
C SER A 106 -1.60 -11.87 12.11
N THR A 107 -2.85 -12.35 12.29
CA THR A 107 -3.24 -13.74 12.01
C THR A 107 -3.82 -13.90 10.61
N GLY A 108 -4.23 -15.10 10.25
CA GLY A 108 -4.88 -15.45 8.99
C GLY A 108 -3.94 -15.60 7.79
N ILE A 109 -4.53 -15.59 6.61
CA ILE A 109 -3.84 -15.79 5.33
C ILE A 109 -4.01 -14.54 4.47
N PRO A 110 -2.91 -13.95 3.92
CA PRO A 110 -3.02 -12.80 3.05
C PRO A 110 -3.62 -13.17 1.70
N THR A 111 -4.62 -12.42 1.27
CA THR A 111 -5.15 -12.42 -0.09
C THR A 111 -5.37 -10.97 -0.54
N HIS A 112 -5.43 -10.72 -1.83
CA HIS A 112 -5.70 -9.37 -2.33
C HIS A 112 -6.98 -8.80 -1.71
N ASN A 113 -8.05 -9.60 -1.68
CA ASN A 113 -9.34 -9.18 -1.13
C ASN A 113 -9.30 -8.92 0.38
N ASN A 114 -8.62 -9.79 1.15
CA ASN A 114 -8.53 -9.61 2.59
C ASN A 114 -7.76 -8.34 2.94
N ILE A 115 -6.61 -8.12 2.29
CA ILE A 115 -5.78 -6.92 2.55
C ILE A 115 -6.53 -5.64 2.23
N SER A 116 -7.30 -5.59 1.14
CA SER A 116 -8.09 -4.41 0.80
C SER A 116 -9.22 -4.15 1.81
N LYS A 117 -9.92 -5.20 2.26
CA LYS A 117 -10.98 -5.10 3.27
C LYS A 117 -10.43 -4.69 4.64
N ASP A 118 -9.34 -5.34 5.07
CA ASP A 118 -8.67 -5.03 6.34
C ASP A 118 -8.14 -3.61 6.34
N GLY A 119 -7.47 -3.21 5.25
CA GLY A 119 -6.95 -1.87 5.08
C GLY A 119 -8.04 -0.82 5.24
N LYS A 120 -9.19 -1.01 4.60
CA LYS A 120 -10.34 -0.10 4.71
C LYS A 120 -10.88 -0.03 6.13
N LYS A 121 -11.17 -1.18 6.76
CA LYS A 121 -11.72 -1.23 8.12
C LYS A 121 -10.80 -0.59 9.15
N ILE A 122 -9.50 -0.90 9.07
CA ILE A 122 -8.51 -0.35 10.00
C ILE A 122 -8.32 1.15 9.76
N PHE A 123 -8.31 1.58 8.50
CA PHE A 123 -8.20 3.00 8.16
C PHE A 123 -9.39 3.79 8.71
N ASP A 124 -10.63 3.30 8.58
CA ASP A 124 -11.81 3.90 9.18
C ASP A 124 -11.65 4.05 10.71
N MET A 125 -11.23 2.99 11.42
CA MET A 125 -11.02 3.02 12.88
C MET A 125 -9.89 3.97 13.29
N LEU A 126 -8.82 4.04 12.52
CA LEU A 126 -7.68 4.93 12.79
C LEU A 126 -8.03 6.39 12.58
N LEU A 127 -8.88 6.73 11.61
CA LEU A 127 -9.33 8.11 11.37
C LEU A 127 -10.09 8.71 12.54
N GLU A 128 -10.75 7.89 13.36
CA GLU A 128 -11.51 8.33 14.54
C GLU A 128 -10.65 8.53 15.80
N ARG A 129 -9.39 8.12 15.77
CA ARG A 129 -8.48 8.27 16.93
C ARG A 129 -8.11 9.73 17.16
N GLU A 130 -8.13 10.15 18.43
CA GLU A 130 -7.87 11.55 18.85
C GLU A 130 -6.52 12.08 18.36
N GLU A 131 -5.48 11.25 18.39
CA GLU A 131 -4.14 11.62 17.95
C GLU A 131 -3.96 11.67 16.41
N ILE A 132 -4.98 11.25 15.66
CA ILE A 132 -4.95 11.18 14.19
C ILE A 132 -5.96 12.12 13.55
N LYS A 133 -7.19 12.18 14.09
CA LYS A 133 -8.32 12.85 13.43
C LYS A 133 -8.04 14.29 13.03
N ASN A 134 -7.30 15.02 13.84
CA ASN A 134 -6.98 16.44 13.64
C ASN A 134 -5.59 16.67 12.98
N THR A 135 -4.93 15.61 12.48
CA THR A 135 -3.65 15.75 11.78
C THR A 135 -3.85 15.84 10.27
N LYS A 136 -2.89 16.42 9.56
CA LYS A 136 -2.75 16.22 8.11
C LYS A 136 -2.31 14.79 7.85
N LYS A 137 -2.91 14.12 6.87
CA LYS A 137 -2.77 12.68 6.65
C LYS A 137 -2.23 12.39 5.25
N ILE A 138 -1.20 11.57 5.16
CA ILE A 138 -0.63 11.13 3.90
C ILE A 138 -0.61 9.60 3.90
N ILE A 139 -1.02 8.98 2.83
CA ILE A 139 -0.87 7.55 2.61
C ILE A 139 0.45 7.32 1.85
N TYR A 140 1.29 6.43 2.37
CA TYR A 140 2.56 6.03 1.78
C TYR A 140 2.57 4.51 1.56
N GLY A 141 2.44 4.08 0.33
CA GLY A 141 2.53 2.67 -0.05
C GLY A 141 3.86 2.35 -0.72
N ILE A 142 4.43 1.18 -0.40
CA ILE A 142 5.66 0.72 -1.05
C ILE A 142 5.44 -0.65 -1.70
N SER A 143 6.01 -0.85 -2.91
CA SER A 143 5.91 -2.12 -3.64
C SER A 143 4.45 -2.61 -3.72
N ILE A 144 4.13 -3.83 -3.24
CA ILE A 144 2.75 -4.35 -3.22
C ILE A 144 1.80 -3.46 -2.38
N GLY A 145 2.31 -2.78 -1.35
CA GLY A 145 1.53 -1.84 -0.54
C GLY A 145 1.00 -0.65 -1.35
N THR A 146 1.57 -0.35 -2.53
CA THR A 146 1.06 0.69 -3.42
C THR A 146 -0.34 0.38 -3.95
N GLN A 147 -0.70 -0.89 -4.05
CA GLN A 147 -2.02 -1.32 -4.51
C GLN A 147 -3.10 -0.91 -3.51
N VAL A 148 -2.97 -1.31 -2.24
CA VAL A 148 -3.94 -0.94 -1.21
C VAL A 148 -3.89 0.55 -0.88
N ALA A 149 -2.70 1.17 -0.92
CA ALA A 149 -2.52 2.61 -0.71
C ALA A 149 -3.31 3.43 -1.74
N THR A 150 -3.25 3.06 -3.03
CA THR A 150 -3.98 3.73 -4.09
C THR A 150 -5.49 3.52 -3.94
N LEU A 151 -5.93 2.31 -3.63
CA LEU A 151 -7.35 2.01 -3.39
C LEU A 151 -7.91 2.84 -2.21
N LEU A 152 -7.17 2.94 -1.11
CA LEU A 152 -7.57 3.77 0.03
C LEU A 152 -7.57 5.25 -0.34
N ALA A 153 -6.55 5.74 -1.02
CA ALA A 153 -6.50 7.14 -1.44
C ALA A 153 -7.68 7.51 -2.34
N LYS A 154 -8.10 6.64 -3.27
CA LYS A 154 -9.31 6.83 -4.09
C LYS A 154 -10.55 6.99 -3.21
N ASN A 155 -10.72 6.13 -2.21
CA ASN A 155 -11.91 6.12 -1.37
C ASN A 155 -11.94 7.25 -0.32
N TYR A 156 -10.77 7.79 0.06
CA TYR A 156 -10.63 8.73 1.17
C TYR A 156 -9.94 10.04 0.80
N GLN A 157 -9.88 10.42 -0.49
CA GLN A 157 -9.20 11.62 -0.93
C GLN A 157 -9.72 12.92 -0.27
N ASP A 158 -10.95 12.92 0.27
CA ASP A 158 -11.50 14.04 1.05
C ASP A 158 -11.00 14.09 2.50
N LYS A 159 -10.40 13.00 3.00
CA LYS A 159 -9.93 12.85 4.39
C LYS A 159 -8.41 12.83 4.51
N ILE A 160 -7.68 12.85 3.39
CA ILE A 160 -6.22 12.81 3.33
C ILE A 160 -5.66 13.98 2.53
N ASN A 161 -4.37 14.26 2.67
CA ASN A 161 -3.69 15.41 2.07
C ASN A 161 -2.72 15.02 0.94
N GLY A 162 -2.38 13.74 0.82
CA GLY A 162 -1.46 13.29 -0.21
C GLY A 162 -1.33 11.78 -0.29
N LEU A 163 -0.77 11.32 -1.40
CA LEU A 163 -0.47 9.93 -1.68
C LEU A 163 0.97 9.82 -2.18
N ILE A 164 1.77 8.93 -1.57
CA ILE A 164 3.12 8.59 -2.03
C ILE A 164 3.15 7.11 -2.39
N LEU A 165 3.64 6.80 -3.57
CA LEU A 165 3.78 5.44 -4.08
C LEU A 165 5.23 5.21 -4.49
N GLU A 166 5.96 4.37 -3.73
CA GLU A 166 7.36 4.02 -4.01
C GLU A 166 7.46 2.61 -4.57
N GLY A 167 8.19 2.46 -5.69
CA GLY A 167 8.30 1.17 -6.39
C GLY A 167 6.93 0.66 -6.83
N ALA A 168 6.10 1.54 -7.40
CA ALA A 168 4.69 1.27 -7.67
C ALA A 168 4.50 0.16 -8.70
N MET A 169 3.74 -0.87 -8.32
CA MET A 169 3.19 -1.85 -9.25
C MET A 169 1.99 -1.25 -9.99
N SER A 170 1.84 -1.49 -11.29
CA SER A 170 0.66 -1.03 -12.02
C SER A 170 -0.58 -1.88 -11.69
N SER A 171 -0.41 -3.20 -11.62
CA SER A 171 -1.44 -4.15 -11.17
C SER A 171 -0.81 -5.49 -10.77
N PHE A 172 -1.55 -6.33 -10.05
CA PHE A 172 -1.12 -7.72 -9.79
C PHE A 172 -0.96 -8.51 -11.09
N THR A 173 -1.87 -8.34 -12.05
CA THR A 173 -1.80 -8.98 -13.36
C THR A 173 -0.53 -8.58 -14.11
N ASP A 174 -0.18 -7.30 -14.15
CA ASP A 174 1.00 -6.82 -14.88
C ASP A 174 2.31 -7.34 -14.28
N ILE A 175 2.41 -7.45 -12.95
CA ILE A 175 3.57 -8.05 -12.27
C ILE A 175 3.63 -9.56 -12.53
N ALA A 176 2.49 -10.25 -12.52
CA ALA A 176 2.46 -11.67 -12.86
C ALA A 176 2.97 -11.91 -14.29
N ILE A 177 2.54 -11.09 -15.25
CA ILE A 177 3.01 -11.13 -16.65
C ILE A 177 4.50 -10.83 -16.74
N PHE A 178 4.99 -9.82 -16.02
CA PHE A 178 6.41 -9.50 -16.00
C PHE A 178 7.26 -10.69 -15.51
N ASN A 179 6.82 -11.36 -14.45
CA ASN A 179 7.55 -12.50 -13.88
C ASN A 179 7.40 -13.79 -14.70
N THR A 180 6.34 -13.90 -15.51
CA THR A 180 6.04 -15.10 -16.31
C THR A 180 5.55 -14.72 -17.71
N PRO A 181 6.39 -14.07 -18.55
CA PRO A 181 5.96 -13.50 -19.82
C PRO A 181 5.45 -14.54 -20.84
N GLN A 182 5.89 -15.78 -20.70
CA GLN A 182 5.39 -16.91 -21.51
C GLN A 182 3.91 -17.22 -21.28
N PHE A 183 3.31 -16.76 -20.17
CA PHE A 183 1.90 -16.95 -19.86
C PHE A 183 1.05 -15.67 -20.04
N LYS A 184 1.58 -14.67 -20.75
CA LYS A 184 0.92 -13.36 -20.90
C LYS A 184 -0.55 -13.47 -21.31
N ASP A 185 -0.82 -14.10 -22.45
CA ASP A 185 -2.18 -14.20 -23.01
C ASP A 185 -3.15 -14.94 -22.07
N TYR A 186 -2.64 -15.93 -21.35
CA TYR A 186 -3.41 -16.65 -20.34
C TYR A 186 -3.73 -15.76 -19.15
N LEU A 187 -2.74 -15.02 -18.62
CA LEU A 187 -2.91 -14.16 -17.45
C LEU A 187 -3.81 -12.97 -17.74
N GLU A 188 -3.67 -12.32 -18.89
CA GLU A 188 -4.55 -11.23 -19.31
C GLU A 188 -6.03 -11.65 -19.38
N LYS A 189 -6.30 -12.88 -19.77
CA LYS A 189 -7.66 -13.41 -19.90
C LYS A 189 -8.23 -13.96 -18.58
N ASN A 190 -7.40 -14.59 -17.75
CA ASN A 190 -7.88 -15.43 -16.64
C ASN A 190 -7.48 -14.92 -15.25
N TYR A 191 -6.56 -13.95 -15.14
CA TYR A 191 -6.12 -13.39 -13.88
C TYR A 191 -6.34 -11.87 -13.88
N ILE A 192 -7.50 -11.47 -13.38
CA ILE A 192 -7.88 -10.06 -13.29
C ILE A 192 -7.62 -9.57 -11.87
N SER A 193 -6.80 -8.53 -11.74
CA SER A 193 -6.56 -7.86 -10.46
C SER A 193 -7.89 -7.34 -9.87
N PRO A 194 -8.23 -7.65 -8.62
CA PRO A 194 -9.49 -7.21 -8.01
C PRO A 194 -9.54 -5.70 -7.78
N TYR A 195 -8.39 -5.05 -7.73
CA TYR A 195 -8.15 -3.61 -7.75
C TYR A 195 -6.74 -3.37 -8.30
N SER A 196 -6.45 -2.16 -8.78
CA SER A 196 -5.13 -1.89 -9.33
C SER A 196 -4.75 -0.42 -9.27
N ALA A 197 -3.50 -0.14 -8.94
CA ALA A 197 -3.00 1.23 -8.86
C ALA A 197 -3.15 1.97 -10.20
N LYS A 198 -2.95 1.30 -11.35
CA LYS A 198 -3.09 1.92 -12.67
C LYS A 198 -4.51 2.36 -13.01
N GLU A 199 -5.53 1.70 -12.44
CA GLU A 199 -6.93 2.07 -12.66
C GLU A 199 -7.42 3.03 -11.58
N ASP A 200 -7.19 2.72 -10.30
CA ASP A 200 -7.70 3.50 -9.18
C ASP A 200 -7.10 4.92 -9.13
N ILE A 201 -5.85 5.09 -9.59
CA ILE A 201 -5.16 6.40 -9.57
C ILE A 201 -5.84 7.45 -10.48
N LYS A 202 -6.59 7.00 -11.50
CA LYS A 202 -7.33 7.87 -12.42
C LYS A 202 -8.39 8.72 -11.71
N ASP A 203 -8.99 8.16 -10.66
CA ASP A 203 -10.09 8.76 -9.92
C ASP A 203 -9.63 9.62 -8.73
N ILE A 204 -8.31 9.74 -8.51
CA ILE A 204 -7.74 10.57 -7.45
C ILE A 204 -7.36 11.94 -8.03
N ASN A 205 -8.20 12.95 -7.79
CA ASN A 205 -8.01 14.29 -8.38
C ASN A 205 -7.98 15.44 -7.34
N LYS A 206 -8.22 15.13 -6.03
CA LYS A 206 -8.29 16.14 -4.97
C LYS A 206 -6.99 16.34 -4.20
N ILE A 207 -6.03 15.42 -4.35
CA ILE A 207 -4.78 15.42 -3.58
C ILE A 207 -3.57 15.28 -4.49
N LEU A 208 -2.43 15.79 -4.03
CA LEU A 208 -1.15 15.57 -4.70
C LEU A 208 -0.73 14.11 -4.60
N LYS A 209 -0.37 13.51 -5.73
CA LYS A 209 0.21 12.18 -5.84
C LYS A 209 1.68 12.29 -6.22
N LEU A 210 2.55 11.69 -5.41
CA LEU A 210 3.97 11.54 -5.70
C LEU A 210 4.26 10.07 -6.02
N ILE A 211 4.67 9.78 -7.23
CA ILE A 211 5.15 8.48 -7.63
C ILE A 211 6.68 8.52 -7.61
N VAL A 212 7.30 7.63 -6.82
CA VAL A 212 8.76 7.54 -6.64
C VAL A 212 9.22 6.20 -7.18
N HIS A 213 10.19 6.17 -8.09
CA HIS A 213 10.63 4.91 -8.67
C HIS A 213 12.11 4.94 -9.07
N SER A 214 12.83 3.85 -8.78
CA SER A 214 14.20 3.68 -9.22
C SER A 214 14.27 3.25 -10.68
N LYS A 215 15.20 3.84 -11.45
CA LYS A 215 15.52 3.36 -12.81
C LYS A 215 16.20 2.00 -12.82
N GLU A 216 16.78 1.59 -11.69
CA GLU A 216 17.56 0.37 -11.53
C GLU A 216 16.78 -0.70 -10.75
N ASP A 217 15.46 -0.49 -10.52
CA ASP A 217 14.57 -1.41 -9.81
C ASP A 217 14.45 -2.73 -10.60
N LYS A 218 14.88 -3.82 -9.95
CA LYS A 218 14.85 -5.17 -10.52
C LYS A 218 13.63 -5.99 -10.08
N ASP A 219 12.98 -5.56 -9.00
CA ASP A 219 11.83 -6.26 -8.43
C ASP A 219 10.51 -5.78 -9.07
N VAL A 220 10.37 -4.47 -9.21
CA VAL A 220 9.26 -3.83 -9.91
C VAL A 220 9.81 -2.93 -11.01
N PRO A 221 9.66 -3.30 -12.29
CA PRO A 221 10.24 -2.52 -13.40
C PRO A 221 9.81 -1.06 -13.37
N PHE A 222 10.74 -0.16 -13.69
CA PHE A 222 10.50 1.28 -13.79
C PHE A 222 9.27 1.65 -14.63
N THR A 223 9.00 0.86 -15.68
CA THR A 223 7.82 1.02 -16.54
C THR A 223 6.51 0.89 -15.81
N GLN A 224 6.43 0.09 -14.75
CA GLN A 224 5.23 -0.06 -13.93
C GLN A 224 4.86 1.27 -13.23
N GLY A 225 5.84 1.92 -12.60
CA GLY A 225 5.65 3.24 -11.99
C GLY A 225 5.29 4.31 -13.03
N LYS A 226 5.85 4.22 -14.24
CA LYS A 226 5.50 5.14 -15.35
C LYS A 226 4.06 4.93 -15.83
N ILE A 227 3.56 3.70 -15.86
CA ILE A 227 2.15 3.42 -16.18
C ILE A 227 1.24 4.07 -15.14
N VAL A 228 1.53 3.88 -13.84
CA VAL A 228 0.75 4.50 -12.76
C VAL A 228 0.77 6.02 -12.87
N PHE A 229 1.95 6.63 -13.07
CA PHE A 229 2.08 8.07 -13.22
C PHE A 229 1.31 8.61 -14.43
N ASN A 230 1.43 7.97 -15.59
CA ASN A 230 0.76 8.43 -16.81
C ASN A 230 -0.76 8.38 -16.67
N ASN A 231 -1.28 7.39 -15.95
CA ASN A 231 -2.72 7.24 -15.69
C ASN A 231 -3.25 8.19 -14.61
N ALA A 232 -2.38 8.70 -13.73
CA ALA A 232 -2.81 9.57 -12.65
C ALA A 232 -3.39 10.90 -13.18
N SER A 233 -4.52 11.32 -12.59
CA SER A 233 -5.06 12.68 -12.77
C SER A 233 -4.16 13.71 -12.09
N GLU A 234 -4.26 15.00 -12.48
CA GLU A 234 -3.58 16.08 -11.76
C GLU A 234 -4.23 16.31 -10.37
N PRO A 235 -3.49 16.84 -9.38
CA PRO A 235 -2.07 17.16 -9.39
C PRO A 235 -1.20 15.90 -9.14
N LYS A 236 -0.12 15.75 -9.91
CA LYS A 236 0.80 14.61 -9.80
C LYS A 236 2.25 15.03 -10.01
N GLU A 237 3.16 14.30 -9.39
CA GLU A 237 4.60 14.47 -9.55
C GLU A 237 5.28 13.11 -9.66
N PHE A 238 6.38 13.05 -10.41
CA PHE A 238 7.20 11.87 -10.54
C PHE A 238 8.63 12.17 -10.06
N LEU A 239 9.13 11.34 -9.14
CA LEU A 239 10.50 11.40 -8.66
C LEU A 239 11.23 10.12 -9.07
N GLU A 240 12.13 10.25 -10.02
CA GLU A 240 13.02 9.14 -10.39
C GLU A 240 14.36 9.23 -9.64
N PHE A 241 14.92 8.08 -9.33
CA PHE A 241 16.24 7.98 -8.73
C PHE A 241 17.01 6.78 -9.28
N LYS A 242 18.29 6.67 -8.89
CA LYS A 242 19.13 5.49 -9.14
C LYS A 242 19.39 4.78 -7.83
N GLY A 243 19.25 3.48 -7.80
CA GLY A 243 19.46 2.66 -6.62
C GLY A 243 18.56 1.43 -6.59
N GLU A 244 18.63 0.68 -5.53
CA GLU A 244 17.84 -0.54 -5.35
C GLU A 244 16.36 -0.24 -5.09
N HIS A 245 15.52 -1.29 -5.20
CA HIS A 245 14.10 -1.24 -4.87
C HIS A 245 13.87 -0.73 -3.44
N LEU A 246 12.93 0.24 -3.25
CA LEU A 246 12.53 0.81 -1.95
C LEU A 246 13.62 1.57 -1.17
N TYR A 247 14.63 2.09 -1.84
CA TYR A 247 15.69 2.87 -1.19
C TYR A 247 15.55 4.39 -1.39
N ALA A 248 14.38 4.89 -1.81
CA ALA A 248 14.21 6.31 -2.08
C ALA A 248 14.45 7.20 -0.84
N LEU A 249 13.99 6.79 0.35
CA LEU A 249 14.27 7.51 1.60
C LEU A 249 15.76 7.49 1.99
N LYS A 250 16.57 6.61 1.41
CA LYS A 250 18.02 6.62 1.58
C LYS A 250 18.72 7.58 0.61
N TYR A 251 18.28 7.64 -0.64
CA TYR A 251 18.95 8.37 -1.71
C TYR A 251 18.34 9.76 -1.97
N GLU A 252 17.04 9.93 -1.79
CA GLU A 252 16.27 11.14 -2.13
C GLU A 252 15.49 11.70 -0.94
N LYS A 253 15.97 11.43 0.28
CA LYS A 253 15.30 11.79 1.55
C LYS A 253 14.79 13.23 1.55
N GLU A 254 15.66 14.19 1.24
CA GLU A 254 15.33 15.62 1.32
C GLU A 254 14.21 16.00 0.33
N LYS A 255 14.25 15.44 -0.89
CA LYS A 255 13.19 15.69 -1.88
C LYS A 255 11.86 15.11 -1.44
N ILE A 256 11.85 13.88 -0.89
CA ILE A 256 10.62 13.25 -0.40
C ILE A 256 10.04 14.05 0.76
N LEU A 257 10.86 14.46 1.73
CA LEU A 257 10.43 15.27 2.87
C LEU A 257 9.87 16.63 2.44
N GLN A 258 10.49 17.30 1.45
CA GLN A 258 9.95 18.53 0.87
C GLN A 258 8.57 18.32 0.23
N LYS A 259 8.35 17.18 -0.44
CA LYS A 259 7.04 16.86 -1.01
C LYS A 259 6.00 16.54 0.07
N ILE A 260 6.40 15.86 1.14
CA ILE A 260 5.55 15.64 2.31
C ILE A 260 5.16 17.00 2.95
N ASP A 261 6.14 17.89 3.19
CA ASP A 261 5.86 19.22 3.73
C ASP A 261 4.93 20.02 2.79
N LYS A 262 5.10 19.91 1.47
CA LYS A 262 4.17 20.51 0.49
C LYS A 262 2.75 19.96 0.66
N MET A 263 2.57 18.64 0.76
CA MET A 263 1.26 17.99 0.95
C MET A 263 0.58 18.42 2.26
N ILE A 264 1.36 18.59 3.33
CA ILE A 264 0.87 19.04 4.65
C ILE A 264 0.44 20.49 4.63
N ASN A 265 1.20 21.35 3.92
CA ASN A 265 1.00 22.81 3.92
C ASN A 265 0.12 23.31 2.76
N ILE A 266 -0.39 22.45 1.89
CA ILE A 266 -1.43 22.87 0.94
C ILE A 266 -2.63 23.34 1.76
N GLU A 267 -2.84 24.66 1.79
CA GLU A 267 -4.06 25.25 2.33
C GLU A 267 -5.26 24.70 1.56
N GLU A 268 -6.36 24.49 2.26
CA GLU A 268 -7.65 24.07 1.67
C GLU A 268 -8.27 25.22 0.86
N ASN A 269 -7.49 25.86 0.00
CA ASN A 269 -7.95 26.91 -0.89
C ASN A 269 -8.82 26.27 -1.99
N GLY A 270 -10.09 26.05 -1.68
CA GLY A 270 -11.08 25.56 -2.64
C GLY A 270 -12.11 24.57 -2.11
N ARG A 271 -12.24 24.37 -0.80
CA ARG A 271 -13.34 23.55 -0.23
C ARG A 271 -14.51 24.42 0.29
N ASN A 272 -14.72 25.59 -0.28
CA ASN A 272 -15.95 26.35 -0.13
C ASN A 272 -16.64 26.28 -1.50
N ASP A 273 -17.59 25.36 -1.63
CA ASP A 273 -18.91 25.54 -2.25
C ASP A 273 -19.60 24.17 -2.39
#